data_c4339e71313a37b38040e69d50a3761e
#
_entry.id   c4339e71313a37b38040e69d50a3761e
#
_cell.length_a   1.000
_cell.length_b   1.000
_cell.length_c   1.000
_cell.angle_alpha   90.00
_cell.angle_beta   90.00
_cell.angle_gamma   90.00
#
_symmetry.space_group_name_H-M   'P 1'
#
loop_
_entity.id
_entity.type
_entity.pdbx_description
1 polymer ?
#
loop_
_entity_poly.entity_id
_entity_poly.type
_entity_poly.pdbx_seq_one_letter_code
_entity_poly.pdbx_strand_id
1 'polypeptide(L)'
;MKCLFIVNPSSGRLNFQNKIKDIVGTLIFDQICNQIDMFYTEKKDDAMHRAEQLTEGEYDFVVAVGGDGTLNEVINGVVLSKSNTPVAIISAGTVNDFATYLSLPQDTKGFCEMIKEFKLKTVDVGKVNNKYFINVVAAGMLSDVAFRVTKDKKAILGPLAYYLEGAADLPKQFFNPFRMRFTTETTTVEDEILLFMVTNTQSVGGFKEISPMASTSDGVFDIVIIKKMNLLQITPLLLGILQGVHINHPAVEYFQAKKVHIENLSEGVVNVDYDGEFLEDGFPLDVEVIPAGIQIVVPN
;
A
#
# COMPACT_ATOMS: atom_id res chain seq x y z
N MET A 1 15.61 16.49 18.14
CA MET A 1 15.69 15.88 16.79
C MET A 1 15.45 16.95 15.74
N LYS A 2 15.95 16.72 14.51
CA LYS A 2 15.68 17.52 13.32
C LYS A 2 14.85 16.70 12.34
N CYS A 3 13.74 17.20 11.82
CA CYS A 3 12.91 16.44 10.88
C CYS A 3 12.39 17.28 9.71
N LEU A 4 12.00 16.57 8.65
CA LEU A 4 11.36 17.13 7.47
C LEU A 4 9.93 16.61 7.37
N PHE A 5 8.96 17.51 7.28
CA PHE A 5 7.57 17.17 6.95
C PHE A 5 7.34 17.34 5.45
N ILE A 6 6.95 16.28 4.76
CA ILE A 6 6.52 16.31 3.36
C ILE A 6 4.99 16.22 3.37
N VAL A 7 4.35 17.32 3.05
CA VAL A 7 2.90 17.51 3.24
C VAL A 7 2.20 17.62 1.91
N ASN A 8 1.21 16.75 1.69
CA ASN A 8 0.28 16.91 0.58
C ASN A 8 -0.94 17.73 1.05
N PRO A 9 -1.07 19.02 0.68
CA PRO A 9 -2.13 19.88 1.17
C PRO A 9 -3.52 19.51 0.64
N SER A 10 -3.60 18.73 -0.45
CA SER A 10 -4.88 18.24 -0.99
C SER A 10 -5.38 16.98 -0.28
N SER A 11 -4.58 16.36 0.57
CA SER A 11 -4.99 15.22 1.39
C SER A 11 -5.69 15.71 2.66
N GLY A 12 -6.88 15.19 2.94
CA GLY A 12 -7.59 15.46 4.19
C GLY A 12 -8.59 16.61 4.15
N ARG A 13 -9.41 16.71 5.22
CA ARG A 13 -10.42 17.76 5.41
C ARG A 13 -9.78 18.99 6.09
N LEU A 14 -10.51 20.12 6.11
CA LEU A 14 -10.09 21.41 6.74
C LEU A 14 -9.45 21.27 8.14
N ASN A 15 -9.88 20.31 8.95
CA ASN A 15 -9.33 20.05 10.28
C ASN A 15 -7.91 19.44 10.26
N PHE A 16 -7.44 18.96 9.12
CA PHE A 16 -6.15 18.29 9.04
C PHE A 16 -4.96 19.27 9.14
N GLN A 17 -5.09 20.46 8.58
CA GLN A 17 -4.06 21.51 8.72
C GLN A 17 -3.89 21.95 10.17
N ASN A 18 -4.98 22.03 10.95
CA ASN A 18 -4.92 22.35 12.37
C ASN A 18 -4.19 21.23 13.14
N LYS A 19 -4.47 19.98 12.82
CA LYS A 19 -3.77 18.84 13.42
C LYS A 19 -2.25 18.90 13.17
N ILE A 20 -1.81 19.24 11.96
CA ILE A 20 -0.38 19.40 11.66
C ILE A 20 0.23 20.53 12.51
N LYS A 21 -0.45 21.67 12.63
CA LYS A 21 0.01 22.80 13.49
C LYS A 21 0.13 22.38 14.94
N ASP A 22 -0.83 21.64 15.47
CA ASP A 22 -0.82 21.16 16.85
C ASP A 22 0.32 20.17 17.07
N ILE A 23 0.58 19.24 16.13
CA ILE A 23 1.70 18.31 16.18
C ILE A 23 3.03 19.07 16.17
N VAL A 24 3.24 19.97 15.21
CA VAL A 24 4.48 20.76 15.08
C VAL A 24 4.68 21.61 16.35
N GLY A 25 3.63 22.26 16.84
CA GLY A 25 3.66 23.04 18.07
C GLY A 25 4.08 22.21 19.28
N THR A 26 3.49 21.02 19.45
CA THR A 26 3.82 20.10 20.56
C THR A 26 5.26 19.58 20.44
N LEU A 27 5.70 19.15 19.27
CA LEU A 27 7.06 18.63 19.06
C LEU A 27 8.15 19.67 19.40
N ILE A 28 7.90 20.95 19.08
CA ILE A 28 8.83 22.05 19.43
C ILE A 28 8.72 22.44 20.90
N PHE A 29 7.50 22.63 21.43
CA PHE A 29 7.28 23.06 22.81
C PHE A 29 7.83 22.06 23.83
N ASP A 30 7.61 20.76 23.59
CA ASP A 30 8.11 19.68 24.44
C ASP A 30 9.58 19.32 24.16
N GLN A 31 10.26 20.10 23.32
CA GLN A 31 11.67 19.92 22.95
C GLN A 31 12.00 18.53 22.36
N ILE A 32 11.02 17.86 21.78
CA ILE A 32 11.20 16.60 21.05
C ILE A 32 11.98 16.86 19.76
N CYS A 33 11.60 17.91 19.04
CA CYS A 33 12.32 18.41 17.88
C CYS A 33 12.86 19.82 18.15
N ASN A 34 14.07 20.11 17.71
CA ASN A 34 14.71 21.44 17.75
C ASN A 34 14.63 22.16 16.40
N GLN A 35 14.38 21.42 15.32
CA GLN A 35 14.18 21.96 13.97
C GLN A 35 13.15 21.11 13.21
N ILE A 36 12.21 21.79 12.58
CA ILE A 36 11.19 21.16 11.71
C ILE A 36 11.16 21.94 10.41
N ASP A 37 11.55 21.29 9.32
CA ASP A 37 11.43 21.83 7.98
C ASP A 37 10.14 21.33 7.33
N MET A 38 9.46 22.18 6.55
CA MET A 38 8.18 21.86 5.93
C MET A 38 8.29 21.97 4.40
N PHE A 39 7.93 20.92 3.71
CA PHE A 39 7.81 20.90 2.25
C PHE A 39 6.36 20.58 1.87
N TYR A 40 5.74 21.42 1.06
CA TYR A 40 4.38 21.22 0.57
C TYR A 40 4.43 20.80 -0.90
N THR A 41 3.74 19.70 -1.22
CA THR A 41 3.64 19.23 -2.60
C THR A 41 2.65 20.09 -3.38
N GLU A 42 2.94 20.34 -4.65
CA GLU A 42 2.08 21.09 -5.57
C GLU A 42 1.47 20.17 -6.65
N LYS A 43 2.19 19.10 -7.01
CA LYS A 43 1.80 18.14 -8.05
C LYS A 43 2.26 16.73 -7.70
N LYS A 44 1.86 15.77 -8.53
CA LYS A 44 2.31 14.37 -8.46
C LYS A 44 3.84 14.29 -8.55
N ASP A 45 4.39 13.32 -7.85
CA ASP A 45 5.82 13.01 -7.73
C ASP A 45 6.68 14.04 -6.96
N ASP A 46 6.11 15.16 -6.49
CA ASP A 46 6.85 16.15 -5.70
C ASP A 46 7.38 15.57 -4.38
N ALA A 47 6.57 14.74 -3.72
CA ALA A 47 6.98 14.10 -2.47
C ALA A 47 8.13 13.11 -2.70
N MET A 48 8.08 12.35 -3.79
CA MET A 48 9.15 11.43 -4.18
C MET A 48 10.44 12.21 -4.47
N HIS A 49 10.39 13.24 -5.33
CA HIS A 49 11.57 14.02 -5.69
C HIS A 49 12.20 14.72 -4.47
N ARG A 50 11.35 15.22 -3.52
CA ARG A 50 11.90 15.83 -2.31
C ARG A 50 12.56 14.80 -1.39
N ALA A 51 11.98 13.62 -1.27
CA ALA A 51 12.55 12.55 -0.46
C ALA A 51 13.79 11.93 -1.10
N GLU A 52 13.88 11.86 -2.44
CA GLU A 52 15.06 11.38 -3.17
C GLU A 52 16.30 12.25 -2.93
N GLN A 53 16.11 13.54 -2.62
CA GLN A 53 17.18 14.48 -2.32
C GLN A 53 17.74 14.36 -0.90
N LEU A 54 17.18 13.49 -0.06
CA LEU A 54 17.69 13.29 1.30
C LEU A 54 19.10 12.71 1.27
N THR A 55 19.94 13.24 2.17
CA THR A 55 21.29 12.71 2.39
C THR A 55 21.38 12.10 3.80
N GLU A 56 22.28 11.15 3.97
CA GLU A 56 22.47 10.48 5.26
C GLU A 56 22.81 11.49 6.38
N GLY A 57 22.06 11.44 7.46
CA GLY A 57 22.25 12.33 8.62
C GLY A 57 21.75 13.76 8.44
N GLU A 58 21.12 14.11 7.30
CA GLU A 58 20.54 15.45 7.09
C GLU A 58 19.36 15.71 8.03
N TYR A 59 18.51 14.68 8.22
CA TYR A 59 17.38 14.67 9.17
C TYR A 59 17.42 13.39 9.99
N ASP A 60 16.98 13.47 11.24
CA ASP A 60 16.79 12.30 12.09
C ASP A 60 15.63 11.42 11.59
N PHE A 61 14.62 12.03 10.98
CA PHE A 61 13.50 11.35 10.32
C PHE A 61 12.75 12.28 9.36
N VAL A 62 11.98 11.68 8.45
CA VAL A 62 11.03 12.38 7.57
C VAL A 62 9.61 12.00 7.95
N VAL A 63 8.66 12.93 7.85
CA VAL A 63 7.24 12.70 8.10
C VAL A 63 6.47 12.76 6.79
N ALA A 64 5.92 11.63 6.36
CA ALA A 64 4.98 11.57 5.25
C ALA A 64 3.59 12.00 5.75
N VAL A 65 3.07 13.10 5.20
CA VAL A 65 1.80 13.68 5.62
C VAL A 65 0.81 13.67 4.47
N GLY A 66 -0.06 12.65 4.44
CA GLY A 66 -0.97 12.45 3.31
C GLY A 66 -1.72 11.12 3.35
N GLY A 67 -2.28 10.72 2.22
CA GLY A 67 -2.83 9.38 2.02
C GLY A 67 -1.79 8.37 1.52
N ASP A 68 -2.27 7.17 1.16
CA ASP A 68 -1.41 6.06 0.72
C ASP A 68 -0.53 6.44 -0.48
N GLY A 69 -1.02 7.21 -1.46
CA GLY A 69 -0.22 7.69 -2.60
C GLY A 69 0.93 8.61 -2.17
N THR A 70 0.69 9.56 -1.21
CA THR A 70 1.77 10.41 -0.70
C THR A 70 2.82 9.60 0.06
N LEU A 71 2.37 8.61 0.83
CA LEU A 71 3.26 7.69 1.52
C LEU A 71 4.12 6.89 0.54
N ASN A 72 3.50 6.35 -0.52
CA ASN A 72 4.22 5.63 -1.58
C ASN A 72 5.29 6.51 -2.23
N GLU A 73 4.96 7.76 -2.60
CA GLU A 73 5.94 8.71 -3.16
C GLU A 73 7.11 8.95 -2.19
N VAL A 74 6.84 9.21 -0.90
CA VAL A 74 7.91 9.43 0.10
C VAL A 74 8.79 8.21 0.23
N ILE A 75 8.21 7.01 0.30
CA ILE A 75 8.98 5.76 0.43
C ILE A 75 9.83 5.52 -0.82
N ASN A 76 9.28 5.68 -2.02
CA ASN A 76 10.05 5.59 -3.26
C ASN A 76 11.26 6.53 -3.22
N GLY A 77 11.06 7.80 -2.82
CA GLY A 77 12.13 8.76 -2.70
C GLY A 77 13.19 8.37 -1.66
N VAL A 78 12.79 7.92 -0.46
CA VAL A 78 13.72 7.47 0.59
C VAL A 78 14.54 6.27 0.14
N VAL A 79 13.92 5.29 -0.52
CA VAL A 79 14.64 4.12 -1.08
C VAL A 79 15.64 4.56 -2.14
N LEU A 80 15.27 5.45 -3.04
CA LEU A 80 16.13 5.98 -4.10
C LEU A 80 17.30 6.81 -3.55
N SER A 81 17.06 7.60 -2.49
CA SER A 81 18.09 8.44 -1.85
C SER A 81 19.21 7.63 -1.18
N LYS A 82 18.91 6.38 -0.77
CA LYS A 82 19.82 5.53 0.03
C LYS A 82 20.27 6.17 1.34
N SER A 83 19.53 7.14 1.84
CA SER A 83 19.88 7.90 3.05
C SER A 83 19.64 7.14 4.35
N ASN A 84 18.89 6.02 4.30
CA ASN A 84 18.42 5.27 5.47
C ASN A 84 17.61 6.12 6.47
N THR A 85 17.11 7.29 6.05
CA THR A 85 16.34 8.18 6.91
C THR A 85 15.02 7.53 7.33
N PRO A 86 14.73 7.36 8.62
CA PRO A 86 13.47 6.78 9.09
C PRO A 86 12.25 7.60 8.66
N VAL A 87 11.12 6.92 8.38
CA VAL A 87 9.88 7.56 7.99
C VAL A 87 8.85 7.46 9.11
N ALA A 88 8.28 8.59 9.52
CA ALA A 88 7.08 8.66 10.33
C ALA A 88 5.88 8.99 9.43
N ILE A 89 4.68 8.59 9.83
CA ILE A 89 3.49 8.69 8.96
C ILE A 89 2.37 9.42 9.70
N ILE A 90 1.82 10.47 9.07
CA ILE A 90 0.57 11.11 9.48
C ILE A 90 -0.46 10.87 8.40
N SER A 91 -1.35 9.92 8.65
CA SER A 91 -2.38 9.50 7.69
C SER A 91 -3.50 10.52 7.55
N ALA A 92 -3.78 10.91 6.30
CA ALA A 92 -4.83 11.84 5.92
C ALA A 92 -5.76 11.31 4.82
N GLY A 93 -5.51 10.11 4.33
CA GLY A 93 -6.30 9.43 3.32
C GLY A 93 -7.58 8.81 3.89
N THR A 94 -8.35 8.16 3.01
CA THR A 94 -9.60 7.48 3.36
C THR A 94 -9.37 6.06 3.87
N VAL A 95 -8.42 5.33 3.30
CA VAL A 95 -8.16 3.91 3.59
C VAL A 95 -6.99 3.78 4.56
N ASN A 96 -5.82 4.29 4.22
CA ASN A 96 -4.60 4.28 5.03
C ASN A 96 -4.22 2.86 5.47
N ASP A 97 -4.22 1.91 4.51
CA ASP A 97 -4.02 0.48 4.77
C ASP A 97 -2.72 0.21 5.54
N PHE A 98 -1.61 0.78 5.10
CA PHE A 98 -0.30 0.57 5.71
C PHE A 98 -0.21 1.12 7.15
N ALA A 99 -0.75 2.33 7.38
CA ALA A 99 -0.79 2.92 8.71
C ALA A 99 -1.70 2.13 9.66
N THR A 100 -2.81 1.59 9.15
CA THR A 100 -3.73 0.72 9.89
C THR A 100 -3.05 -0.59 10.26
N TYR A 101 -2.34 -1.22 9.33
CA TYR A 101 -1.57 -2.44 9.58
C TYR A 101 -0.52 -2.25 10.68
N LEU A 102 0.19 -1.13 10.68
CA LEU A 102 1.18 -0.80 11.72
C LEU A 102 0.56 -0.27 13.01
N SER A 103 -0.78 -0.15 13.10
CA SER A 103 -1.49 0.41 14.26
C SER A 103 -1.01 1.80 14.66
N LEU A 104 -0.69 2.64 13.67
CA LEU A 104 -0.15 3.99 13.91
C LEU A 104 -1.21 4.91 14.54
N PRO A 105 -0.80 5.78 15.49
CA PRO A 105 -1.71 6.68 16.19
C PRO A 105 -2.34 7.69 15.23
N GLN A 106 -3.66 7.89 15.39
CA GLN A 106 -4.44 8.81 14.56
C GLN A 106 -4.64 10.19 15.21
N ASP A 107 -4.25 10.38 16.47
CA ASP A 107 -4.37 11.63 17.20
C ASP A 107 -3.01 12.30 17.42
N THR A 108 -3.04 13.61 17.75
CA THR A 108 -1.83 14.42 17.96
C THR A 108 -0.97 13.90 19.10
N LYS A 109 -1.60 13.55 20.23
CA LYS A 109 -0.87 13.11 21.43
C LYS A 109 -0.13 11.79 21.18
N GLY A 110 -0.83 10.80 20.64
CA GLY A 110 -0.24 9.50 20.32
C GLY A 110 0.91 9.63 19.31
N PHE A 111 0.77 10.47 18.27
CA PHE A 111 1.85 10.73 17.33
C PHE A 111 3.08 11.35 18.00
N CYS A 112 2.89 12.39 18.84
CA CYS A 112 4.02 13.03 19.54
C CYS A 112 4.69 12.08 20.53
N GLU A 113 3.93 11.22 21.23
CA GLU A 113 4.49 10.17 22.09
C GLU A 113 5.31 9.15 21.28
N MET A 114 4.80 8.69 20.15
CA MET A 114 5.52 7.79 19.23
C MET A 114 6.85 8.41 18.76
N ILE A 115 6.86 9.69 18.37
CA ILE A 115 8.10 10.39 18.00
C ILE A 115 9.05 10.55 19.18
N LYS A 116 8.54 10.79 20.39
CA LYS A 116 9.36 10.90 21.59
C LYS A 116 10.05 9.59 21.95
N GLU A 117 9.36 8.47 21.81
CA GLU A 117 9.90 7.12 22.08
C GLU A 117 10.83 6.65 20.96
N PHE A 118 10.59 7.07 19.73
CA PHE A 118 11.40 6.84 18.53
C PHE A 118 11.77 5.38 18.29
N LYS A 119 10.80 4.48 18.44
CA LYS A 119 11.00 3.07 18.13
C LYS A 119 10.96 2.85 16.63
N LEU A 120 11.97 2.16 16.10
CA LEU A 120 12.07 1.86 14.68
C LEU A 120 11.67 0.41 14.40
N LYS A 121 10.82 0.23 13.40
CA LYS A 121 10.53 -1.06 12.79
C LYS A 121 11.12 -1.08 11.39
N THR A 122 11.94 -2.08 11.12
CA THR A 122 12.43 -2.34 9.77
C THR A 122 11.33 -3.02 8.94
N VAL A 123 11.12 -2.55 7.73
CA VAL A 123 10.06 -2.98 6.84
C VAL A 123 10.65 -3.35 5.48
N ASP A 124 10.20 -4.45 4.93
CA ASP A 124 10.53 -4.87 3.58
C ASP A 124 9.81 -3.98 2.57
N VAL A 125 10.45 -3.71 1.45
CA VAL A 125 9.90 -2.93 0.34
C VAL A 125 9.80 -3.82 -0.88
N GLY A 126 8.71 -3.74 -1.58
CA GLY A 126 8.54 -4.40 -2.85
C GLY A 126 9.11 -3.57 -3.99
N LYS A 127 9.67 -4.25 -4.99
CA LYS A 127 10.03 -3.66 -6.27
C LYS A 127 9.27 -4.39 -7.38
N VAL A 128 8.57 -3.65 -8.20
CA VAL A 128 7.95 -4.14 -9.44
C VAL A 128 8.55 -3.39 -10.61
N ASN A 129 9.26 -4.09 -11.48
CA ASN A 129 10.05 -3.49 -12.57
C ASN A 129 10.96 -2.38 -12.02
N ASN A 130 10.65 -1.10 -12.30
CA ASN A 130 11.43 0.06 -11.87
C ASN A 130 10.73 0.89 -10.76
N LYS A 131 9.64 0.39 -10.18
CA LYS A 131 8.86 1.07 -9.14
C LYS A 131 8.93 0.34 -7.81
N TYR A 132 8.75 1.06 -6.71
CA TYR A 132 8.70 0.48 -5.37
C TYR A 132 7.29 0.56 -4.81
N PHE A 133 6.92 -0.43 -4.02
CA PHE A 133 5.64 -0.49 -3.31
C PHE A 133 5.83 -1.03 -1.89
N ILE A 134 4.92 -0.69 -0.99
CA ILE A 134 4.97 -1.13 0.40
C ILE A 134 3.82 -2.04 0.78
N ASN A 135 2.77 -2.03 -0.01
CA ASN A 135 1.53 -2.73 0.31
C ASN A 135 1.20 -3.81 -0.71
N VAL A 136 0.97 -3.47 -1.98
CA VAL A 136 0.44 -4.42 -2.95
C VAL A 136 0.80 -4.07 -4.40
N VAL A 137 0.99 -5.13 -5.20
CA VAL A 137 0.86 -5.09 -6.66
C VAL A 137 -0.31 -5.98 -7.04
N ALA A 138 -1.25 -5.49 -7.85
CA ALA A 138 -2.45 -6.21 -8.22
C ALA A 138 -2.84 -5.98 -9.69
N ALA A 139 -3.46 -6.99 -10.30
CA ALA A 139 -4.11 -6.82 -11.59
C ALA A 139 -5.34 -7.71 -11.71
N GLY A 140 -6.34 -7.22 -12.44
CA GLY A 140 -7.58 -7.94 -12.73
C GLY A 140 -8.83 -7.23 -12.19
N MET A 141 -9.86 -7.99 -11.92
CA MET A 141 -11.23 -7.51 -11.69
C MET A 141 -11.36 -6.36 -10.69
N LEU A 142 -10.62 -6.38 -9.60
CA LEU A 142 -10.72 -5.35 -8.54
C LEU A 142 -9.89 -4.10 -8.85
N SER A 143 -8.81 -4.20 -9.61
CA SER A 143 -8.01 -3.05 -10.00
C SER A 143 -8.82 -2.11 -10.88
N ASP A 144 -9.56 -2.63 -11.85
CA ASP A 144 -10.43 -1.83 -12.73
C ASP A 144 -11.58 -1.14 -11.97
N VAL A 145 -12.13 -1.78 -10.93
CA VAL A 145 -13.19 -1.19 -10.09
C VAL A 145 -12.64 -0.06 -9.21
N ALA A 146 -11.46 -0.23 -8.62
CA ALA A 146 -10.84 0.78 -7.77
C ALA A 146 -10.60 2.10 -8.52
N PHE A 147 -10.25 2.05 -9.82
CA PHE A 147 -10.05 3.23 -10.66
C PHE A 147 -11.35 3.94 -11.08
N ARG A 148 -12.46 3.21 -11.21
CA ARG A 148 -13.73 3.77 -11.71
C ARG A 148 -14.58 4.44 -10.63
N VAL A 149 -14.26 4.22 -9.36
CA VAL A 149 -15.06 4.76 -8.25
C VAL A 149 -14.58 6.13 -7.84
N THR A 150 -15.42 7.11 -8.05
CA THR A 150 -15.18 8.49 -7.62
C THR A 150 -15.05 8.58 -6.10
N LYS A 151 -14.14 9.46 -5.63
CA LYS A 151 -13.85 9.70 -4.19
C LYS A 151 -15.09 9.88 -3.31
N ASP A 152 -16.19 10.42 -3.87
CA ASP A 152 -17.43 10.72 -3.13
C ASP A 152 -18.25 9.47 -2.76
N LYS A 153 -18.22 8.41 -3.57
CA LYS A 153 -18.95 7.16 -3.28
C LYS A 153 -18.23 6.28 -2.26
N LYS A 154 -16.90 6.33 -2.21
CA LYS A 154 -16.10 5.60 -1.20
C LYS A 154 -16.41 6.05 0.25
N ALA A 155 -16.84 7.30 0.43
CA ALA A 155 -17.06 7.89 1.77
C ALA A 155 -18.41 7.52 2.40
N ILE A 156 -19.40 7.05 1.62
CA ILE A 156 -20.80 6.90 2.08
C ILE A 156 -21.13 5.44 2.46
N LEU A 157 -20.55 4.46 1.78
CA LEU A 157 -21.02 3.05 1.87
C LEU A 157 -20.04 2.11 2.57
N GLY A 158 -18.98 2.48 3.14
CA GLY A 158 -17.96 1.58 3.66
C GLY A 158 -17.51 0.52 2.62
N PRO A 159 -16.28 0.04 2.68
CA PRO A 159 -15.71 -0.78 1.60
C PRO A 159 -16.57 -1.99 1.24
N LEU A 160 -17.17 -2.62 2.22
CA LEU A 160 -17.88 -3.89 2.04
C LEU A 160 -19.25 -3.77 1.38
N ALA A 161 -20.10 -2.85 1.84
CA ALA A 161 -21.41 -2.63 1.23
C ALA A 161 -21.27 -2.25 -0.24
N TYR A 162 -20.21 -1.52 -0.55
CA TYR A 162 -19.84 -1.12 -1.90
C TYR A 162 -19.48 -2.33 -2.80
N TYR A 163 -18.69 -3.28 -2.28
CA TYR A 163 -18.32 -4.48 -3.04
C TYR A 163 -19.49 -5.45 -3.21
N LEU A 164 -20.38 -5.56 -2.22
CA LEU A 164 -21.56 -6.42 -2.29
C LEU A 164 -22.65 -5.87 -3.22
N GLU A 165 -22.96 -4.58 -3.18
CA GLU A 165 -23.87 -3.94 -4.15
C GLU A 165 -23.24 -3.90 -5.55
N GLY A 166 -21.94 -3.59 -5.64
CA GLY A 166 -21.23 -3.60 -6.92
C GLY A 166 -21.16 -4.99 -7.57
N ALA A 167 -21.05 -6.06 -6.78
CA ALA A 167 -21.01 -7.43 -7.31
C ALA A 167 -22.31 -7.88 -7.98
N ALA A 168 -23.46 -7.36 -7.52
CA ALA A 168 -24.76 -7.65 -8.13
C ALA A 168 -24.96 -6.94 -9.49
N ASP A 169 -24.30 -5.79 -9.67
CA ASP A 169 -24.43 -4.94 -10.87
C ASP A 169 -23.17 -4.94 -11.75
N LEU A 170 -22.14 -5.75 -11.42
CA LEU A 170 -20.94 -5.86 -12.23
C LEU A 170 -21.28 -6.40 -13.61
N PRO A 171 -20.96 -5.68 -14.69
CA PRO A 171 -21.14 -6.20 -16.03
C PRO A 171 -20.38 -7.53 -16.20
N LYS A 172 -20.95 -8.47 -16.94
CA LYS A 172 -20.34 -9.80 -17.19
C LYS A 172 -18.90 -9.71 -17.69
N GLN A 173 -18.53 -8.62 -18.33
CA GLN A 173 -17.17 -8.35 -18.82
C GLN A 173 -16.11 -8.24 -17.71
N PHE A 174 -16.50 -7.92 -16.44
CA PHE A 174 -15.57 -7.94 -15.31
C PHE A 174 -15.15 -9.35 -14.89
N PHE A 175 -15.88 -10.36 -15.34
CA PHE A 175 -15.57 -11.77 -15.08
C PHE A 175 -14.86 -12.44 -16.26
N ASN A 176 -14.30 -11.66 -17.19
CA ASN A 176 -13.46 -12.20 -18.24
C ASN A 176 -12.12 -12.61 -17.63
N PRO A 177 -11.82 -13.91 -17.58
CA PRO A 177 -10.54 -14.37 -17.10
C PRO A 177 -9.44 -14.03 -18.11
N PHE A 178 -8.25 -13.88 -17.61
CA PHE A 178 -7.04 -13.75 -18.41
C PHE A 178 -6.05 -14.85 -18.00
N ARG A 179 -5.32 -15.37 -18.97
CA ARG A 179 -4.34 -16.43 -18.72
C ARG A 179 -3.02 -15.81 -18.30
N MET A 180 -2.55 -16.23 -17.14
CA MET A 180 -1.30 -15.73 -16.54
C MET A 180 -0.37 -16.88 -16.19
N ARG A 181 0.93 -16.59 -16.24
CA ARG A 181 1.96 -17.47 -15.71
C ARG A 181 2.73 -16.74 -14.61
N PHE A 182 2.87 -17.40 -13.46
CA PHE A 182 3.64 -16.96 -12.32
C PHE A 182 4.80 -17.92 -12.14
N THR A 183 6.03 -17.42 -12.24
CA THR A 183 7.24 -18.22 -12.10
C THR A 183 8.04 -17.72 -10.89
N THR A 184 8.27 -18.58 -9.93
CA THR A 184 9.14 -18.36 -8.77
C THR A 184 10.37 -19.23 -8.84
N GLU A 185 11.25 -19.19 -7.85
CA GLU A 185 12.43 -20.08 -7.77
C GLU A 185 12.05 -21.55 -7.65
N THR A 186 10.87 -21.86 -7.09
CA THR A 186 10.46 -23.23 -6.73
C THR A 186 9.20 -23.71 -7.44
N THR A 187 8.39 -22.81 -7.97
CA THR A 187 7.05 -23.13 -8.46
C THR A 187 6.73 -22.33 -9.71
N THR A 188 5.99 -22.97 -10.63
CA THR A 188 5.34 -22.28 -11.75
C THR A 188 3.85 -22.58 -11.70
N VAL A 189 3.03 -21.53 -11.66
CA VAL A 189 1.56 -21.60 -11.75
C VAL A 189 1.13 -20.96 -13.05
N GLU A 190 0.34 -21.66 -13.84
CA GLU A 190 -0.26 -21.13 -15.06
C GLU A 190 -1.75 -21.47 -15.04
N ASP A 191 -2.62 -20.44 -15.08
CA ASP A 191 -4.06 -20.63 -15.00
C ASP A 191 -4.83 -19.47 -15.66
N GLU A 192 -6.13 -19.66 -15.88
CA GLU A 192 -7.10 -18.58 -16.15
C GLU A 192 -7.53 -17.95 -14.82
N ILE A 193 -7.24 -16.69 -14.65
CA ILE A 193 -7.46 -15.99 -13.37
C ILE A 193 -8.39 -14.78 -13.55
N LEU A 194 -9.01 -14.36 -12.48
CA LEU A 194 -9.82 -13.14 -12.39
C LEU A 194 -9.04 -11.99 -11.74
N LEU A 195 -8.13 -12.31 -10.82
CA LEU A 195 -7.37 -11.35 -10.05
C LEU A 195 -6.10 -12.02 -9.52
N PHE A 196 -5.03 -11.28 -9.45
CA PHE A 196 -3.90 -11.62 -8.58
C PHE A 196 -3.48 -10.42 -7.73
N MET A 197 -2.87 -10.72 -6.61
CA MET A 197 -2.21 -9.75 -5.73
C MET A 197 -0.88 -10.32 -5.26
N VAL A 198 0.14 -9.48 -5.24
CA VAL A 198 1.42 -9.71 -4.56
C VAL A 198 1.48 -8.72 -3.42
N THR A 199 1.39 -9.20 -2.20
CA THR A 199 1.16 -8.37 -1.01
C THR A 199 2.32 -8.44 -0.03
N ASN A 200 2.60 -7.32 0.61
CA ASN A 200 3.56 -7.16 1.69
C ASN A 200 2.87 -7.01 3.06
N THR A 201 1.56 -6.71 3.04
CA THR A 201 0.75 -6.53 4.25
C THR A 201 -0.51 -7.37 4.19
N GLN A 202 -1.12 -7.61 5.36
CA GLN A 202 -2.36 -8.38 5.47
C GLN A 202 -3.57 -7.62 4.91
N SER A 203 -3.54 -6.28 4.93
CA SER A 203 -4.65 -5.42 4.55
C SER A 203 -4.42 -4.78 3.19
N VAL A 204 -5.38 -4.89 2.30
CA VAL A 204 -5.38 -4.28 0.98
C VAL A 204 -6.78 -3.77 0.64
N GLY A 205 -6.89 -2.50 0.23
CA GLY A 205 -8.14 -1.91 -0.23
C GLY A 205 -9.26 -1.89 0.83
N GLY A 206 -8.90 -1.88 2.12
CA GLY A 206 -9.81 -1.93 3.25
C GLY A 206 -10.22 -3.34 3.68
N PHE A 207 -9.78 -4.41 3.00
CA PHE A 207 -9.91 -5.78 3.47
C PHE A 207 -8.76 -6.10 4.42
N LYS A 208 -9.08 -6.41 5.67
CA LYS A 208 -8.07 -6.54 6.74
C LYS A 208 -7.22 -7.81 6.66
N GLU A 209 -7.73 -8.86 6.04
CA GLU A 209 -7.13 -10.19 6.06
C GLU A 209 -7.11 -10.83 4.67
N ILE A 210 -6.80 -10.04 3.63
CA ILE A 210 -6.70 -10.56 2.26
C ILE A 210 -5.46 -11.44 2.08
N SER A 211 -4.42 -11.17 2.84
CA SER A 211 -3.20 -11.99 2.90
C SER A 211 -2.87 -12.28 4.36
N PRO A 212 -3.59 -13.22 5.01
CA PRO A 212 -3.56 -13.40 6.46
C PRO A 212 -2.19 -13.81 7.02
N MET A 213 -1.28 -14.34 6.19
CA MET A 213 0.07 -14.72 6.59
C MET A 213 1.12 -13.64 6.31
N ALA A 214 0.74 -12.53 5.64
CA ALA A 214 1.69 -11.52 5.24
C ALA A 214 2.34 -10.81 6.44
N SER A 215 3.64 -10.57 6.32
CA SER A 215 4.47 -9.88 7.29
C SER A 215 5.44 -8.96 6.58
N THR A 216 5.51 -7.71 7.00
CA THR A 216 6.39 -6.70 6.40
C THR A 216 7.88 -6.87 6.75
N SER A 217 8.30 -8.00 7.36
CA SER A 217 9.67 -8.18 7.85
C SER A 217 10.16 -9.63 7.81
N ASP A 218 9.54 -10.48 6.99
CA ASP A 218 9.94 -11.89 6.84
C ASP A 218 10.71 -12.16 5.55
N GLY A 219 10.86 -11.15 4.69
CA GLY A 219 11.63 -11.21 3.45
C GLY A 219 10.94 -11.97 2.33
N VAL A 220 9.62 -12.13 2.38
CA VAL A 220 8.81 -12.78 1.34
C VAL A 220 7.54 -11.97 1.06
N PHE A 221 6.95 -12.16 -0.11
CA PHE A 221 5.60 -11.71 -0.43
C PHE A 221 4.61 -12.84 -0.35
N ASP A 222 3.38 -12.50 -0.05
CA ASP A 222 2.24 -13.37 -0.16
C ASP A 222 1.56 -13.15 -1.52
N ILE A 223 1.47 -14.20 -2.32
CA ILE A 223 0.85 -14.19 -3.63
C ILE A 223 -0.53 -14.82 -3.51
N VAL A 224 -1.56 -14.05 -3.82
CA VAL A 224 -2.95 -14.48 -3.83
C VAL A 224 -3.45 -14.46 -5.26
N ILE A 225 -3.87 -15.61 -5.79
CA ILE A 225 -4.40 -15.74 -7.15
C ILE A 225 -5.84 -16.24 -7.04
N ILE A 226 -6.78 -15.47 -7.57
CA ILE A 226 -8.18 -15.87 -7.67
C ILE A 226 -8.42 -16.38 -9.09
N LYS A 227 -8.57 -17.70 -9.20
CA LYS A 227 -8.77 -18.40 -10.47
C LYS A 227 -10.17 -18.14 -11.02
N LYS A 228 -10.33 -18.43 -12.31
CA LYS A 228 -11.63 -18.42 -12.96
C LYS A 228 -12.63 -19.30 -12.19
N MET A 229 -13.79 -18.74 -11.92
CA MET A 229 -14.87 -19.43 -11.22
C MET A 229 -16.23 -19.02 -11.79
N ASN A 230 -17.28 -19.74 -11.45
CA ASN A 230 -18.63 -19.35 -11.79
C ASN A 230 -19.18 -18.29 -10.81
N LEU A 231 -20.20 -17.53 -11.24
CA LEU A 231 -20.80 -16.45 -10.45
C LEU A 231 -21.32 -16.92 -9.07
N LEU A 232 -21.77 -18.18 -8.94
CA LEU A 232 -22.31 -18.72 -7.70
C LEU A 232 -21.22 -18.91 -6.62
N GLN A 233 -19.95 -18.99 -7.02
CA GLN A 233 -18.80 -19.16 -6.10
C GLN A 233 -18.26 -17.82 -5.59
N ILE A 234 -18.67 -16.70 -6.18
CA ILE A 234 -18.17 -15.38 -5.81
C ILE A 234 -18.63 -14.97 -4.42
N THR A 235 -19.94 -15.16 -4.11
CA THR A 235 -20.46 -14.81 -2.78
C THR A 235 -19.79 -15.60 -1.65
N PRO A 236 -19.62 -16.93 -1.73
CA PRO A 236 -18.84 -17.69 -0.76
C PRO A 236 -17.40 -17.20 -0.63
N LEU A 237 -16.74 -16.87 -1.73
CA LEU A 237 -15.38 -16.34 -1.71
C LEU A 237 -15.30 -15.00 -0.98
N LEU A 238 -16.20 -14.04 -1.29
CA LEU A 238 -16.25 -12.75 -0.61
C LEU A 238 -16.50 -12.88 0.89
N LEU A 239 -17.40 -13.78 1.29
CA LEU A 239 -17.62 -14.09 2.70
C LEU A 239 -16.37 -14.70 3.34
N GLY A 240 -15.67 -15.57 2.62
CA GLY A 240 -14.40 -16.14 3.06
C GLY A 240 -13.30 -15.08 3.24
N ILE A 241 -13.21 -14.09 2.34
CA ILE A 241 -12.28 -12.95 2.46
C ILE A 241 -12.55 -12.16 3.75
N LEU A 242 -13.83 -11.92 4.06
CA LEU A 242 -14.20 -11.20 5.27
C LEU A 242 -13.84 -11.92 6.57
N GLN A 243 -13.79 -13.23 6.51
CA GLN A 243 -13.48 -14.11 7.64
C GLN A 243 -12.01 -14.54 7.67
N GLY A 244 -11.18 -14.10 6.72
CA GLY A 244 -9.78 -14.52 6.60
C GLY A 244 -9.59 -16.00 6.24
N VAL A 245 -10.64 -16.70 5.77
CA VAL A 245 -10.58 -18.14 5.46
C VAL A 245 -10.57 -18.48 3.96
N HIS A 246 -10.61 -17.46 3.11
CA HIS A 246 -10.66 -17.58 1.65
C HIS A 246 -9.45 -18.30 1.04
N ILE A 247 -8.31 -18.31 1.72
CA ILE A 247 -7.11 -19.04 1.27
C ILE A 247 -7.34 -20.55 1.16
N ASN A 248 -8.39 -21.08 1.81
CA ASN A 248 -8.79 -22.48 1.71
C ASN A 248 -9.82 -22.73 0.59
N HIS A 249 -10.24 -21.69 -0.14
CA HIS A 249 -11.23 -21.83 -1.21
C HIS A 249 -10.59 -22.49 -2.44
N PRO A 250 -11.24 -23.46 -3.12
CA PRO A 250 -10.64 -24.19 -4.25
C PRO A 250 -10.22 -23.31 -5.43
N ALA A 251 -10.83 -22.14 -5.59
CA ALA A 251 -10.47 -21.18 -6.64
C ALA A 251 -9.41 -20.17 -6.20
N VAL A 252 -8.82 -20.32 -5.02
CA VAL A 252 -7.73 -19.47 -4.53
C VAL A 252 -6.44 -20.28 -4.51
N GLU A 253 -5.41 -19.75 -5.13
CA GLU A 253 -4.04 -20.21 -4.97
C GLU A 253 -3.31 -19.21 -4.08
N TYR A 254 -2.63 -19.71 -3.05
CA TYR A 254 -1.91 -18.90 -2.07
C TYR A 254 -0.54 -19.49 -1.81
N PHE A 255 0.51 -18.72 -2.02
CA PHE A 255 1.88 -19.12 -1.75
C PHE A 255 2.78 -17.91 -1.46
N GLN A 256 3.96 -18.15 -0.91
CA GLN A 256 4.94 -17.12 -0.60
C GLN A 256 6.17 -17.27 -1.51
N ALA A 257 6.76 -16.11 -1.88
CA ALA A 257 7.98 -16.05 -2.66
C ALA A 257 8.77 -14.77 -2.42
N LYS A 258 10.10 -14.83 -2.57
CA LYS A 258 10.97 -13.64 -2.55
C LYS A 258 10.95 -12.90 -3.88
N LYS A 259 10.74 -13.65 -4.95
CA LYS A 259 10.69 -13.12 -6.30
C LYS A 259 9.66 -13.89 -7.12
N VAL A 260 8.90 -13.18 -7.93
CA VAL A 260 7.98 -13.76 -8.90
C VAL A 260 8.06 -13.01 -10.23
N HIS A 261 8.19 -13.77 -11.31
CA HIS A 261 8.05 -13.28 -12.67
C HIS A 261 6.63 -13.59 -13.15
N ILE A 262 5.91 -12.59 -13.66
CA ILE A 262 4.50 -12.70 -14.04
C ILE A 262 4.33 -12.31 -15.51
N GLU A 263 3.81 -13.23 -16.31
CA GLU A 263 3.54 -13.04 -17.72
C GLU A 263 2.04 -13.03 -18.01
N ASN A 264 1.59 -12.08 -18.80
CA ASN A 264 0.25 -12.13 -19.39
C ASN A 264 0.30 -12.96 -20.69
N LEU A 265 -0.38 -14.09 -20.69
CA LEU A 265 -0.48 -15.00 -21.85
C LEU A 265 -1.73 -14.78 -22.68
N SER A 266 -2.60 -13.85 -22.29
CA SER A 266 -3.80 -13.48 -23.01
C SER A 266 -3.52 -12.35 -24.01
N GLU A 267 -4.35 -12.28 -25.05
CA GLU A 267 -4.42 -11.09 -25.88
C GLU A 267 -5.16 -9.97 -25.15
N GLY A 268 -4.63 -8.76 -25.18
CA GLY A 268 -5.24 -7.57 -24.58
C GLY A 268 -4.44 -6.95 -23.43
N VAL A 269 -4.84 -5.74 -23.10
CA VAL A 269 -4.19 -4.95 -22.02
C VAL A 269 -4.82 -5.32 -20.70
N VAL A 270 -4.00 -5.69 -19.75
CA VAL A 270 -4.37 -5.87 -18.35
C VAL A 270 -3.67 -4.78 -17.53
N ASN A 271 -4.46 -3.95 -16.87
CA ASN A 271 -3.94 -2.86 -16.05
C ASN A 271 -3.37 -3.42 -14.75
N VAL A 272 -2.22 -2.90 -14.38
CA VAL A 272 -1.54 -3.24 -13.12
C VAL A 272 -1.57 -2.05 -12.19
N ASP A 273 -1.98 -2.28 -10.97
CA ASP A 273 -1.96 -1.34 -9.87
C ASP A 273 -0.79 -1.67 -8.92
N TYR A 274 -0.10 -0.65 -8.42
CA TYR A 274 0.84 -0.79 -7.31
C TYR A 274 0.58 0.33 -6.28
N ASP A 275 0.18 -0.03 -5.09
CA ASP A 275 -0.19 0.88 -3.99
C ASP A 275 -1.21 1.97 -4.39
N GLY A 276 -2.13 1.67 -5.33
CA GLY A 276 -3.13 2.62 -5.84
C GLY A 276 -2.67 3.48 -7.02
N GLU A 277 -1.46 3.24 -7.54
CA GLU A 277 -0.91 3.89 -8.72
C GLU A 277 -0.90 2.94 -9.91
N PHE A 278 -1.03 3.50 -11.11
CA PHE A 278 -1.01 2.71 -12.36
C PHE A 278 0.43 2.43 -12.81
N LEU A 279 0.74 1.17 -13.13
CA LEU A 279 2.02 0.77 -13.68
C LEU A 279 1.99 0.89 -15.22
N GLU A 280 2.71 1.87 -15.77
CA GLU A 280 2.69 2.17 -17.21
C GLU A 280 3.41 1.11 -18.06
N ASP A 281 4.46 0.48 -17.52
CA ASP A 281 5.31 -0.46 -18.24
C ASP A 281 4.60 -1.77 -18.62
N GLY A 282 3.49 -2.12 -17.91
CA GLY A 282 2.73 -3.33 -18.17
C GLY A 282 3.54 -4.61 -17.95
N PHE A 283 3.06 -5.71 -18.57
CA PHE A 283 3.70 -7.03 -18.49
C PHE A 283 4.86 -7.19 -19.49
N PRO A 284 5.88 -8.04 -19.16
CA PRO A 284 5.98 -8.88 -17.97
C PRO A 284 6.32 -8.07 -16.71
N LEU A 285 5.95 -8.63 -15.53
CA LEU A 285 6.29 -8.04 -14.25
C LEU A 285 7.38 -8.87 -13.57
N ASP A 286 8.44 -8.21 -13.18
CA ASP A 286 9.44 -8.74 -12.26
C ASP A 286 9.20 -8.13 -10.89
N VAL A 287 8.69 -8.94 -9.97
CA VAL A 287 8.39 -8.49 -8.60
C VAL A 287 9.38 -9.15 -7.64
N GLU A 288 10.09 -8.35 -6.85
CA GLU A 288 11.09 -8.84 -5.88
C GLU A 288 11.01 -8.08 -4.56
N VAL A 289 11.25 -8.78 -3.45
CA VAL A 289 11.35 -8.17 -2.13
C VAL A 289 12.75 -7.58 -1.94
N ILE A 290 12.80 -6.37 -1.37
CA ILE A 290 14.01 -5.75 -0.84
C ILE A 290 13.91 -5.85 0.68
N PRO A 291 14.57 -6.84 1.28
CA PRO A 291 14.48 -7.04 2.72
C PRO A 291 15.06 -5.84 3.48
N ALA A 292 14.39 -5.45 4.56
CA ALA A 292 14.82 -4.33 5.38
C ALA A 292 14.99 -3.01 4.59
N GLY A 293 14.16 -2.79 3.58
CA GLY A 293 14.33 -1.69 2.62
C GLY A 293 14.09 -0.30 3.20
N ILE A 294 13.37 -0.20 4.34
CA ILE A 294 13.07 1.09 4.98
C ILE A 294 12.88 0.91 6.50
N GLN A 295 13.08 2.00 7.25
CA GLN A 295 12.76 2.08 8.68
C GLN A 295 11.54 2.97 8.89
N ILE A 296 10.57 2.47 9.66
CA ILE A 296 9.35 3.20 10.01
C ILE A 296 9.34 3.45 11.52
N VAL A 297 9.01 4.69 11.91
CA VAL A 297 8.77 5.03 13.32
C VAL A 297 7.41 4.47 13.73
N VAL A 298 7.38 3.65 14.78
CA VAL A 298 6.18 2.94 15.25
C VAL A 298 5.93 3.15 16.73
N PRO A 299 4.69 3.03 17.22
CA PRO A 299 4.39 3.03 18.66
C PRO A 299 4.96 1.78 19.34
N ASN A 300 4.99 1.82 20.70
CA ASN A 300 5.37 0.68 21.53
C ASN A 300 4.33 -0.46 21.50
#